data_786e436e749548f49ceaeca48b3223d8
#
_entry.id   786e436e749548f49ceaeca48b3223d8
#
_cell.length_a   1.000
_cell.length_b   1.000
_cell.length_c   1.000
_cell.angle_alpha   90.00
_cell.angle_beta   90.00
_cell.angle_gamma   90.00
#
_symmetry.space_group_name_H-M   'P 1'
#
loop_
_entity.id
_entity.type
_entity.pdbx_description
1 polymer ?
#
loop_
_entity_poly.entity_id
_entity_poly.type
_entity_poly.pdbx_seq_one_letter_code
_entity_poly.pdbx_strand_id
1 'polypeptide(L)'
;MNNFDVTILTPQGDNRVKLIPAVNNVILETTQSCPGFYKNIEFELSNENLEQLRAWIEDYFKTKNEKIQKQQDHNRKLFENELLCIKTGERMINPSITAFVSVIAEYFNFTYSPRAVATLRNSVQVCWKNDDVVLTMEFLYVPQSTPLIIWEIRDKEGQYCSEGRIATHGDYIEKINRLVEAFYNPLTAGA
;
A
#
# COMPACT_ATOMS: atom_id res chain seq x y z
N MET A 1 14.16 -11.65 -30.26
CA MET A 1 12.95 -11.63 -29.39
C MET A 1 13.34 -12.21 -28.05
N ASN A 2 13.00 -11.56 -26.96
CA ASN A 2 13.33 -12.06 -25.62
C ASN A 2 12.27 -13.09 -25.20
N ASN A 3 12.72 -14.24 -24.68
CA ASN A 3 11.81 -15.19 -24.04
C ASN A 3 11.26 -14.54 -22.77
N PHE A 4 9.96 -14.68 -22.53
CA PHE A 4 9.31 -14.27 -21.29
C PHE A 4 9.20 -15.50 -20.40
N ASP A 5 9.79 -15.44 -19.21
CA ASP A 5 9.88 -16.54 -18.26
C ASP A 5 9.39 -16.07 -16.89
N VAL A 6 8.33 -16.66 -16.37
CA VAL A 6 7.74 -16.34 -15.06
C VAL A 6 7.64 -17.61 -14.23
N THR A 7 8.19 -17.57 -13.02
CA THR A 7 8.02 -18.63 -12.05
C THR A 7 6.96 -18.21 -11.00
N ILE A 8 5.91 -19.00 -10.86
CA ILE A 8 4.88 -18.80 -9.86
C ILE A 8 5.07 -19.81 -8.75
N LEU A 9 5.45 -19.35 -7.58
CA LEU A 9 5.60 -20.18 -6.39
C LEU A 9 4.20 -20.45 -5.79
N THR A 10 3.85 -21.71 -5.59
CA THR A 10 2.62 -22.10 -4.91
C THR A 10 2.93 -23.11 -3.79
N PRO A 11 2.05 -23.23 -2.77
CA PRO A 11 2.23 -24.23 -1.72
C PRO A 11 2.31 -25.66 -2.23
N GLN A 12 1.81 -25.93 -3.44
CA GLN A 12 1.80 -27.24 -4.08
C GLN A 12 3.05 -27.52 -4.94
N GLY A 13 3.94 -26.54 -5.08
CA GLY A 13 5.17 -26.62 -5.89
C GLY A 13 5.34 -25.44 -6.82
N ASP A 14 6.45 -25.46 -7.56
CA ASP A 14 6.79 -24.39 -8.49
C ASP A 14 6.10 -24.61 -9.83
N ASN A 15 5.40 -23.59 -10.30
CA ASN A 15 4.82 -23.55 -11.64
C ASN A 15 5.62 -22.56 -12.49
N ARG A 16 6.24 -23.04 -13.54
CA ARG A 16 6.99 -22.21 -14.48
C ARG A 16 6.18 -22.04 -15.76
N VAL A 17 5.99 -20.78 -16.18
CA VAL A 17 5.32 -20.43 -17.43
C VAL A 17 6.34 -19.72 -18.32
N LYS A 18 6.51 -20.23 -19.52
CA LYS A 18 7.45 -19.68 -20.49
C LYS A 18 6.72 -19.43 -21.81
N LEU A 19 6.89 -18.24 -22.36
CA LEU A 19 6.43 -17.89 -23.70
C LEU A 19 7.62 -17.95 -24.65
N ILE A 20 7.56 -18.83 -25.62
CA ILE A 20 8.62 -19.06 -26.61
C ILE A 20 8.12 -18.59 -27.97
N PRO A 21 8.73 -17.55 -28.55
CA PRO A 21 8.37 -17.12 -29.91
C PRO A 21 8.73 -18.19 -30.94
N ALA A 22 7.78 -18.56 -31.78
CA ALA A 22 7.97 -19.38 -32.97
C ALA A 22 7.69 -18.56 -34.23
N VAL A 23 7.92 -19.12 -35.41
CA VAL A 23 7.87 -18.36 -36.69
C VAL A 23 6.50 -17.73 -36.94
N ASN A 24 5.40 -18.44 -36.62
CA ASN A 24 4.03 -17.98 -36.83
C ASN A 24 3.16 -18.01 -35.57
N ASN A 25 3.71 -18.49 -34.45
CA ASN A 25 2.96 -18.76 -33.23
C ASN A 25 3.81 -18.44 -32.01
N VAL A 26 3.18 -18.48 -30.83
CA VAL A 26 3.88 -18.48 -29.55
C VAL A 26 3.57 -19.78 -28.83
N ILE A 27 4.61 -20.45 -28.35
CA ILE A 27 4.46 -21.66 -27.54
C ILE A 27 4.37 -21.25 -26.08
N LEU A 28 3.28 -21.61 -25.41
CA LEU A 28 3.14 -21.54 -23.99
C LEU A 28 3.61 -22.85 -23.37
N GLU A 29 4.77 -22.85 -22.77
CA GLU A 29 5.29 -23.97 -22.00
C GLU A 29 4.94 -23.77 -20.53
N THR A 30 4.24 -24.73 -19.94
CA THR A 30 3.97 -24.74 -18.49
C THR A 30 4.63 -25.96 -17.86
N THR A 31 5.46 -25.71 -16.87
CA THR A 31 6.13 -26.75 -16.10
C THR A 31 5.59 -26.73 -14.69
N GLN A 32 5.10 -27.86 -14.22
CA GLN A 32 4.69 -28.06 -12.83
C GLN A 32 5.66 -29.04 -12.18
N SER A 33 6.34 -28.60 -11.13
CA SER A 33 7.26 -29.42 -10.35
C SER A 33 6.72 -29.57 -8.93
N CYS A 34 6.41 -30.80 -8.55
CA CYS A 34 6.13 -31.22 -7.18
C CYS A 34 7.08 -32.31 -6.78
N PRO A 35 7.36 -32.55 -5.48
CA PRO A 35 8.20 -33.67 -5.06
C PRO A 35 7.73 -35.00 -5.66
N GLY A 36 8.55 -35.61 -6.50
CA GLY A 36 8.26 -36.87 -7.17
C GLY A 36 7.40 -36.79 -8.44
N PHE A 37 7.03 -35.60 -8.90
CA PHE A 37 6.25 -35.41 -10.12
C PHE A 37 6.72 -34.19 -10.92
N TYR A 38 6.95 -34.40 -12.21
CA TYR A 38 7.30 -33.37 -13.18
C TYR A 38 6.36 -33.51 -14.38
N LYS A 39 5.65 -32.44 -14.73
CA LYS A 39 4.79 -32.41 -15.91
C LYS A 39 5.09 -31.16 -16.73
N ASN A 40 5.42 -31.38 -17.99
CA ASN A 40 5.57 -30.30 -18.96
C ASN A 40 4.38 -30.37 -19.93
N ILE A 41 3.73 -29.24 -20.17
CA ILE A 41 2.62 -29.13 -21.11
C ILE A 41 2.94 -27.95 -22.02
N GLU A 42 2.92 -28.20 -23.32
CA GLU A 42 3.09 -27.19 -24.35
C GLU A 42 1.77 -26.90 -25.02
N PHE A 43 1.47 -25.65 -25.22
CA PHE A 43 0.32 -25.17 -25.97
C PHE A 43 0.79 -24.25 -27.08
N GLU A 44 0.32 -24.49 -28.29
CA GLU A 44 0.53 -23.57 -29.39
C GLU A 44 -0.56 -22.51 -29.40
N LEU A 45 -0.19 -21.24 -29.28
CA LEU A 45 -1.10 -20.11 -29.29
C LEU A 45 -1.11 -19.46 -30.68
N SER A 46 -2.26 -19.43 -31.33
CA SER A 46 -2.43 -18.67 -32.56
C SER A 46 -2.35 -17.15 -32.28
N ASN A 47 -2.09 -16.35 -33.31
CA ASN A 47 -2.08 -14.90 -33.18
C ASN A 47 -3.43 -14.37 -32.64
N GLU A 48 -4.54 -14.98 -33.04
CA GLU A 48 -5.88 -14.61 -32.54
C GLU A 48 -6.00 -14.87 -31.02
N ASN A 49 -5.53 -16.02 -30.54
CA ASN A 49 -5.53 -16.35 -29.11
C ASN A 49 -4.62 -15.40 -28.32
N LEU A 50 -3.51 -14.97 -28.91
CA LEU A 50 -2.61 -13.99 -28.28
C LEU A 50 -3.27 -12.61 -28.15
N GLU A 51 -3.98 -12.15 -29.18
CA GLU A 51 -4.72 -10.87 -29.11
C GLU A 51 -5.86 -10.96 -28.10
N GLN A 52 -6.58 -12.08 -28.03
CA GLN A 52 -7.60 -12.30 -27.01
C GLN A 52 -7.02 -12.31 -25.61
N LEU A 53 -5.89 -12.98 -25.39
CA LEU A 53 -5.18 -13.01 -24.10
C LEU A 53 -4.70 -11.60 -23.70
N ARG A 54 -4.15 -10.85 -24.65
CA ARG A 54 -3.74 -9.46 -24.43
C ARG A 54 -4.92 -8.59 -24.01
N ALA A 55 -6.02 -8.64 -24.74
CA ALA A 55 -7.22 -7.88 -24.44
C ALA A 55 -7.77 -8.24 -23.04
N TRP A 56 -7.79 -9.53 -22.69
CA TRP A 56 -8.20 -9.98 -21.35
C TRP A 56 -7.28 -9.47 -20.24
N ILE A 57 -5.95 -9.50 -20.45
CA ILE A 57 -4.97 -8.98 -19.49
C ILE A 57 -5.17 -7.47 -19.30
N GLU A 58 -5.32 -6.71 -20.38
CA GLU A 58 -5.55 -5.26 -20.33
C GLU A 58 -6.84 -4.93 -19.56
N ASP A 59 -7.94 -5.64 -19.83
CA ASP A 59 -9.22 -5.47 -19.12
C ASP A 59 -9.12 -5.86 -17.63
N TYR A 60 -8.40 -6.95 -17.33
CA TYR A 60 -8.15 -7.36 -15.94
C TYR A 60 -7.41 -6.27 -15.16
N PHE A 61 -6.32 -5.73 -15.70
CA PHE A 61 -5.55 -4.68 -15.03
C PHE A 61 -6.34 -3.38 -14.92
N LYS A 62 -7.11 -3.01 -15.96
CA LYS A 62 -8.01 -1.86 -15.91
C LYS A 62 -9.03 -2.00 -14.78
N THR A 63 -9.75 -3.13 -14.73
CA THR A 63 -10.75 -3.41 -13.70
C THR A 63 -10.13 -3.44 -12.30
N LYS A 64 -8.93 -4.02 -12.15
CA LYS A 64 -8.19 -4.04 -10.89
C LYS A 64 -7.83 -2.63 -10.44
N ASN A 65 -7.30 -1.80 -11.35
CA ASN A 65 -6.91 -0.42 -11.04
C ASN A 65 -8.12 0.44 -10.67
N GLU A 66 -9.26 0.27 -11.37
CA GLU A 66 -10.51 0.96 -11.01
C GLU A 66 -11.02 0.60 -9.62
N LYS A 67 -10.91 -0.67 -9.21
CA LYS A 67 -11.26 -1.11 -7.84
C LYS A 67 -10.34 -0.50 -6.79
N ILE A 68 -9.03 -0.48 -7.06
CA ILE A 68 -8.05 0.14 -6.16
C ILE A 68 -8.34 1.64 -6.01
N GLN A 69 -8.59 2.35 -7.13
CA GLN A 69 -8.90 3.77 -7.10
C GLN A 69 -10.18 4.07 -6.32
N LYS A 70 -11.24 3.31 -6.54
CA LYS A 70 -12.49 3.44 -5.77
C LYS A 70 -12.28 3.23 -4.27
N GLN A 71 -11.43 2.27 -3.90
CA GLN A 71 -11.10 2.03 -2.50
C GLN A 71 -10.30 3.19 -1.90
N GLN A 72 -9.32 3.72 -2.64
CA GLN A 72 -8.54 4.90 -2.22
C GLN A 72 -9.43 6.12 -2.04
N ASP A 73 -10.33 6.39 -2.98
CA ASP A 73 -11.28 7.51 -2.91
C ASP A 73 -12.24 7.37 -1.71
N HIS A 74 -12.69 6.14 -1.42
CA HIS A 74 -13.51 5.86 -0.25
C HIS A 74 -12.75 6.13 1.05
N ASN A 75 -11.53 5.59 1.18
CA ASN A 75 -10.68 5.78 2.36
C ASN A 75 -10.34 7.26 2.59
N ARG A 76 -10.05 8.00 1.51
CA ARG A 76 -9.82 9.45 1.55
C ARG A 76 -11.03 10.20 2.11
N LYS A 77 -12.23 9.94 1.60
CA LYS A 77 -13.47 10.57 2.07
C LYS A 77 -13.75 10.29 3.55
N LEU A 78 -13.50 9.05 4.01
CA LEU A 78 -13.65 8.70 5.42
C LEU A 78 -12.70 9.53 6.29
N PHE A 79 -11.44 9.62 5.91
CA PHE A 79 -10.43 10.39 6.62
C PHE A 79 -10.76 11.90 6.66
N GLU A 80 -11.17 12.48 5.53
CA GLU A 80 -11.59 13.89 5.43
C GLU A 80 -12.78 14.19 6.35
N ASN A 81 -13.76 13.29 6.42
CA ASN A 81 -14.91 13.42 7.34
C ASN A 81 -14.46 13.38 8.81
N GLU A 82 -13.52 12.51 9.17
CA GLU A 82 -12.96 12.45 10.52
C GLU A 82 -12.24 13.76 10.88
N LEU A 83 -11.40 14.29 9.96
CA LEU A 83 -10.77 15.60 10.15
C LEU A 83 -11.79 16.73 10.29
N LEU A 84 -12.87 16.68 9.52
CA LEU A 84 -13.95 17.66 9.65
C LEU A 84 -14.61 17.57 11.02
N CYS A 85 -14.91 16.37 11.51
CA CYS A 85 -15.43 16.17 12.86
C CYS A 85 -14.48 16.70 13.95
N ILE A 86 -13.16 16.54 13.76
CA ILE A 86 -12.16 17.12 14.69
C ILE A 86 -12.19 18.64 14.65
N LYS A 87 -12.32 19.26 13.47
CA LYS A 87 -12.39 20.72 13.31
C LYS A 87 -13.66 21.34 13.92
N THR A 88 -14.78 20.64 13.82
CA THR A 88 -16.11 21.14 14.25
C THR A 88 -16.53 20.61 15.62
N GLY A 89 -15.75 19.71 16.21
CA GLY A 89 -16.05 19.10 17.50
C GLY A 89 -15.88 20.06 18.68
N GLU A 90 -16.45 19.68 19.82
CA GLU A 90 -16.40 20.47 21.07
C GLU A 90 -14.98 20.66 21.63
N ARG A 91 -14.05 19.79 21.24
CA ARG A 91 -12.63 19.91 21.63
C ARG A 91 -11.93 20.87 20.70
N MET A 92 -11.48 21.99 21.23
CA MET A 92 -10.71 22.98 20.47
C MET A 92 -9.31 22.44 20.20
N ILE A 93 -9.14 21.73 19.10
CA ILE A 93 -7.81 21.42 18.56
C ILE A 93 -7.27 22.67 17.86
N ASN A 94 -5.97 22.92 18.02
CA ASN A 94 -5.33 24.06 17.35
C ASN A 94 -5.60 24.00 15.82
N PRO A 95 -6.26 25.02 15.24
CA PRO A 95 -6.61 25.01 13.82
C PRO A 95 -5.42 24.83 12.89
N SER A 96 -4.22 25.30 13.30
CA SER A 96 -2.99 25.12 12.51
C SER A 96 -2.60 23.65 12.37
N ILE A 97 -2.85 22.80 13.38
CA ILE A 97 -2.55 21.37 13.29
C ILE A 97 -3.54 20.66 12.38
N THR A 98 -4.81 20.95 12.48
CA THR A 98 -5.81 20.35 11.57
C THR A 98 -5.61 20.80 10.12
N ALA A 99 -5.22 22.06 9.89
CA ALA A 99 -4.86 22.54 8.57
C ALA A 99 -3.60 21.84 8.05
N PHE A 100 -2.57 21.71 8.88
CA PHE A 100 -1.34 21.00 8.54
C PHE A 100 -1.60 19.53 8.17
N VAL A 101 -2.36 18.80 8.98
CA VAL A 101 -2.72 17.41 8.68
C VAL A 101 -3.55 17.31 7.39
N SER A 102 -4.46 18.26 7.14
CA SER A 102 -5.24 18.29 5.89
C SER A 102 -4.34 18.45 4.65
N VAL A 103 -3.33 19.31 4.71
CA VAL A 103 -2.38 19.50 3.60
C VAL A 103 -1.54 18.25 3.38
N ILE A 104 -1.03 17.63 4.44
CA ILE A 104 -0.23 16.40 4.32
C ILE A 104 -1.06 15.25 3.81
N ALA A 105 -2.34 15.17 4.17
CA ALA A 105 -3.25 14.12 3.75
C ALA A 105 -3.40 14.03 2.22
N GLU A 106 -3.17 15.11 1.48
CA GLU A 106 -3.15 15.08 0.01
C GLU A 106 -2.09 14.12 -0.55
N TYR A 107 -1.05 13.86 0.23
CA TYR A 107 0.08 13.02 -0.15
C TYR A 107 0.04 11.62 0.49
N PHE A 108 -0.97 11.31 1.30
CA PHE A 108 -1.10 9.96 1.88
C PHE A 108 -1.44 8.93 0.82
N ASN A 109 -0.85 7.74 0.96
CA ASN A 109 -1.27 6.59 0.19
C ASN A 109 -2.54 5.99 0.79
N PHE A 110 -3.70 6.31 0.22
CA PHE A 110 -5.01 5.82 0.66
C PHE A 110 -5.34 4.38 0.24
N THR A 111 -4.40 3.64 -0.30
CA THR A 111 -4.52 2.17 -0.40
C THR A 111 -4.78 1.57 0.98
N TYR A 112 -4.17 2.17 2.00
CA TYR A 112 -4.41 1.88 3.41
C TYR A 112 -5.38 2.90 3.98
N SER A 113 -6.22 2.49 4.94
CA SER A 113 -7.26 3.35 5.52
C SER A 113 -6.74 4.02 6.81
N PRO A 114 -6.20 5.25 6.74
CA PRO A 114 -5.85 5.99 7.94
C PRO A 114 -7.12 6.43 8.69
N ARG A 115 -7.00 6.55 10.00
CA ARG A 115 -8.03 7.09 10.89
C ARG A 115 -7.47 8.31 11.62
N ALA A 116 -8.25 9.39 11.71
CA ALA A 116 -7.85 10.60 12.42
C ALA A 116 -8.60 10.71 13.74
N VAL A 117 -7.87 11.02 14.83
CA VAL A 117 -8.43 11.17 16.18
C VAL A 117 -7.83 12.40 16.87
N ALA A 118 -8.69 13.18 17.52
CA ALA A 118 -8.26 14.27 18.39
C ALA A 118 -7.73 13.72 19.72
N THR A 119 -6.59 14.22 20.20
CA THR A 119 -6.01 13.82 21.49
C THR A 119 -6.35 14.80 22.62
N LEU A 120 -6.12 14.39 23.86
CA LEU A 120 -6.24 15.27 25.03
C LEU A 120 -5.12 16.34 25.08
N ARG A 121 -4.06 16.17 24.28
CA ARG A 121 -2.89 17.07 24.22
C ARG A 121 -3.02 18.19 23.20
N ASN A 122 -4.25 18.43 22.69
CA ASN A 122 -4.47 19.39 21.62
C ASN A 122 -3.67 19.08 20.33
N SER A 123 -3.58 17.79 20.01
CA SER A 123 -2.92 17.26 18.83
C SER A 123 -3.87 16.38 18.02
N VAL A 124 -3.48 16.05 16.78
CA VAL A 124 -4.17 15.09 15.93
C VAL A 124 -3.32 13.85 15.81
N GLN A 125 -3.90 12.70 16.08
CA GLN A 125 -3.30 11.40 15.77
C GLN A 125 -3.88 10.86 14.47
N VAL A 126 -3.01 10.30 13.63
CA VAL A 126 -3.36 9.52 12.46
C VAL A 126 -2.87 8.10 12.68
N CYS A 127 -3.79 7.13 12.58
CA CYS A 127 -3.53 5.73 12.88
C CYS A 127 -3.76 4.86 11.65
N TRP A 128 -2.83 3.95 11.40
CA TRP A 128 -2.96 2.86 10.45
C TRP A 128 -2.95 1.54 11.21
N LYS A 129 -3.81 0.62 10.82
CA LYS A 129 -3.94 -0.67 11.48
C LYS A 129 -3.81 -1.80 10.47
N ASN A 130 -3.02 -2.80 10.81
CA ASN A 130 -3.08 -4.13 10.21
C ASN A 130 -3.53 -5.16 11.26
N ASP A 131 -3.52 -6.45 10.93
CA ASP A 131 -4.09 -7.50 11.79
C ASP A 131 -3.41 -7.59 13.17
N ASP A 132 -2.11 -7.30 13.24
CA ASP A 132 -1.29 -7.55 14.43
C ASP A 132 -0.76 -6.29 15.11
N VAL A 133 -0.67 -5.18 14.39
CA VAL A 133 0.00 -3.96 14.88
C VAL A 133 -0.73 -2.68 14.47
N VAL A 134 -0.45 -1.61 15.20
CA VAL A 134 -0.97 -0.27 14.93
C VAL A 134 0.20 0.68 14.80
N LEU A 135 0.27 1.38 13.67
CA LEU A 135 1.13 2.55 13.50
C LEU A 135 0.32 3.80 13.85
N THR A 136 0.83 4.60 14.76
CA THR A 136 0.25 5.88 15.16
C THR A 136 1.24 7.00 14.87
N MET A 137 0.77 8.07 14.24
CA MET A 137 1.52 9.32 14.08
C MET A 137 0.78 10.44 14.79
N GLU A 138 1.41 11.08 15.78
CA GLU A 138 0.86 12.23 16.49
C GLU A 138 1.48 13.51 15.94
N PHE A 139 0.61 14.41 15.46
CA PHE A 139 0.94 15.72 14.91
C PHE A 139 0.77 16.77 16.00
N LEU A 140 1.89 17.31 16.46
CA LEU A 140 1.98 18.23 17.59
C LEU A 140 2.20 19.66 17.13
N TYR A 141 1.45 20.59 17.71
CA TYR A 141 1.77 22.01 17.56
C TYR A 141 2.92 22.38 18.52
N VAL A 142 3.95 22.99 17.95
CA VAL A 142 5.08 23.54 18.72
C VAL A 142 5.06 25.04 18.54
N PRO A 143 4.80 25.84 19.59
CA PRO A 143 4.79 27.30 19.48
C PRO A 143 6.08 27.84 18.89
N GLN A 144 5.98 28.75 17.93
CA GLN A 144 7.09 29.40 17.24
C GLN A 144 8.05 28.45 16.49
N SER A 145 7.60 27.23 16.19
CA SER A 145 8.36 26.23 15.47
C SER A 145 7.51 25.53 14.42
N THR A 146 8.14 24.70 13.60
CA THR A 146 7.44 23.79 12.70
C THR A 146 6.74 22.70 13.50
N PRO A 147 5.59 22.16 13.04
CA PRO A 147 4.95 21.02 13.67
C PRO A 147 5.91 19.84 13.85
N LEU A 148 5.74 19.10 14.91
CA LEU A 148 6.50 17.89 15.19
C LEU A 148 5.62 16.67 14.99
N ILE A 149 6.15 15.63 14.34
CA ILE A 149 5.47 14.34 14.17
C ILE A 149 6.21 13.32 15.02
N ILE A 150 5.49 12.72 15.97
CA ILE A 150 5.96 11.58 16.74
C ILE A 150 5.22 10.36 16.23
N TRP A 151 5.94 9.28 15.98
CA TRP A 151 5.31 8.04 15.56
C TRP A 151 5.70 6.90 16.48
N GLU A 152 4.79 5.94 16.61
CA GLU A 152 4.97 4.70 17.35
C GLU A 152 4.30 3.54 16.64
N ILE A 153 4.87 2.36 16.76
CA ILE A 153 4.27 1.10 16.37
C ILE A 153 4.04 0.28 17.63
N ARG A 154 2.82 -0.20 17.82
CA ARG A 154 2.42 -1.07 18.93
C ARG A 154 1.82 -2.35 18.42
N ASP A 155 2.05 -3.46 19.12
CA ASP A 155 1.37 -4.71 18.86
C ASP A 155 -0.09 -4.67 19.36
N LYS A 156 -0.81 -5.78 19.15
CA LYS A 156 -2.22 -5.90 19.56
C LYS A 156 -2.41 -5.88 21.09
N GLU A 157 -1.39 -6.23 21.86
CA GLU A 157 -1.35 -6.13 23.32
C GLU A 157 -1.02 -4.71 23.82
N GLY A 158 -0.73 -3.78 22.91
CA GLY A 158 -0.38 -2.40 23.17
C GLY A 158 1.07 -2.20 23.59
N GLN A 159 1.94 -3.21 23.42
CA GLN A 159 3.36 -3.10 23.71
C GLN A 159 4.09 -2.35 22.61
N TYR A 160 5.11 -1.60 22.99
CA TYR A 160 5.95 -0.86 22.05
C TYR A 160 6.81 -1.81 21.22
N CYS A 161 6.70 -1.68 19.89
CA CYS A 161 7.58 -2.35 18.94
C CYS A 161 8.67 -1.40 18.43
N SER A 162 8.30 -0.16 18.11
CA SER A 162 9.23 0.88 17.62
C SER A 162 8.62 2.26 17.78
N GLU A 163 9.46 3.30 17.85
CA GLU A 163 9.05 4.70 17.92
C GLU A 163 10.08 5.62 17.28
N GLY A 164 9.68 6.84 16.96
CA GLY A 164 10.59 7.85 16.43
C GLY A 164 9.96 9.21 16.23
N ARG A 165 10.74 10.10 15.58
CA ARG A 165 10.31 11.47 15.30
C ARG A 165 10.62 11.81 13.85
N ILE A 166 9.73 12.59 13.24
CA ILE A 166 9.91 13.14 11.91
C ILE A 166 9.85 14.66 12.04
N ALA A 167 10.96 15.32 11.72
CA ALA A 167 10.99 16.77 11.60
C ALA A 167 10.30 17.20 10.32
N THR A 168 9.43 18.23 10.39
CA THR A 168 8.59 18.68 9.28
C THR A 168 9.31 19.67 8.36
N HIS A 169 10.57 19.37 8.01
CA HIS A 169 11.33 20.08 6.99
C HIS A 169 11.94 19.09 6.00
N GLY A 170 12.20 19.56 4.79
CA GLY A 170 12.74 18.73 3.71
C GLY A 170 11.76 17.63 3.26
N ASP A 171 12.22 16.40 3.26
CA ASP A 171 11.58 15.22 2.71
C ASP A 171 10.61 14.48 3.67
N TYR A 172 10.03 15.19 4.64
CA TYR A 172 9.21 14.57 5.69
C TYR A 172 7.98 13.79 5.16
N ILE A 173 7.37 14.24 4.05
CA ILE A 173 6.25 13.54 3.41
C ILE A 173 6.70 12.18 2.89
N GLU A 174 7.86 12.12 2.24
CA GLU A 174 8.43 10.87 1.76
C GLU A 174 8.74 9.92 2.92
N LYS A 175 9.27 10.44 4.03
CA LYS A 175 9.52 9.66 5.24
C LYS A 175 8.23 9.09 5.84
N ILE A 176 7.14 9.86 5.86
CA ILE A 176 5.82 9.37 6.28
C ILE A 176 5.37 8.22 5.40
N ASN A 177 5.39 8.40 4.08
CA ASN A 177 4.93 7.38 3.14
C ASN A 177 5.78 6.11 3.23
N ARG A 178 7.10 6.23 3.29
CA ARG A 178 8.00 5.07 3.48
C ARG A 178 7.72 4.32 4.80
N LEU A 179 7.43 5.04 5.87
CA LEU A 179 7.11 4.41 7.16
C LEU A 179 5.78 3.65 7.09
N VAL A 180 4.75 4.22 6.43
CA VAL A 180 3.47 3.55 6.22
C VAL A 180 3.64 2.33 5.31
N GLU A 181 4.40 2.44 4.22
CA GLU A 181 4.68 1.31 3.33
C GLU A 181 5.44 0.19 4.04
N ALA A 182 6.48 0.52 4.81
CA ALA A 182 7.24 -0.45 5.60
C ALA A 182 6.37 -1.15 6.65
N PHE A 183 5.41 -0.43 7.23
CA PHE A 183 4.47 -0.98 8.20
C PHE A 183 3.57 -2.06 7.59
N TYR A 184 3.11 -1.88 6.35
CA TYR A 184 2.27 -2.87 5.66
C TYR A 184 3.05 -3.94 4.89
N ASN A 185 4.27 -3.64 4.47
CA ASN A 185 5.12 -4.51 3.66
C ASN A 185 6.51 -4.68 4.29
N PRO A 186 6.63 -5.31 5.46
CA PRO A 186 7.90 -5.41 6.20
C PRO A 186 9.02 -6.11 5.41
N LEU A 187 8.69 -6.92 4.40
CA LEU A 187 9.67 -7.62 3.56
C LEU A 187 10.36 -6.69 2.53
N THR A 188 9.82 -5.50 2.25
CA THR A 188 10.41 -4.54 1.30
C THR A 188 11.26 -3.46 1.98
N ALA A 189 11.23 -3.37 3.30
CA ALA A 189 11.90 -2.34 4.07
C ALA A 189 13.42 -2.57 4.29
N GLY A 190 13.94 -3.68 3.80
CA GLY A 190 15.36 -4.10 3.97
C GLY A 190 16.18 -4.15 2.68
N ALA A 191 15.69 -3.57 1.57
CA ALA A 191 16.42 -3.53 0.29
C ALA A 191 17.01 -2.15 0.00
#